data_685b44d2fcd6237279cb55716e21eaf3
#
_entry.id   685b44d2fcd6237279cb55716e21eaf3
#
_cell.length_a   1.000
_cell.length_b   1.000
_cell.length_c   1.000
_cell.angle_alpha   90.00
_cell.angle_beta   90.00
_cell.angle_gamma   90.00
#
_symmetry.space_group_name_H-M   'P 1'
#
loop_
_entity.id
_entity.type
_entity.pdbx_description
1 polymer ?
#
loop_
_entity_poly.entity_id
_entity_poly.type
_entity_poly.pdbx_seq_one_letter_code
_entity_poly.pdbx_strand_id
1 'polypeptide(L)'
;MRTIVTLILLGVITWPVLADGDPEAWLEAPEFDPSTVNEGELVFHAPPPAGAVHTHYNRITLTGQSLQDGWAGLYQCHMHLDAVPDAQIVFRQGRIRELEVAKTVAIGQARVEGHTVQLKDVLPGAELCLRAESRVVTPADGGFMVRNGPFMRSFLDGYYPMHVT
;
A
#
# COMPACT_ATOMS: atom_id res chain seq x y z
N MET A 1 79.62 37.38 -3.30
CA MET A 1 78.65 36.32 -3.02
C MET A 1 77.28 36.95 -2.88
N ARG A 2 76.38 36.77 -3.88
CA ARG A 2 75.01 37.28 -3.88
C ARG A 2 74.10 36.06 -3.68
N THR A 3 73.41 35.96 -2.55
CA THR A 3 72.48 34.92 -2.22
C THR A 3 71.10 35.30 -2.78
N ILE A 4 70.57 34.51 -3.74
CA ILE A 4 69.25 34.68 -4.31
C ILE A 4 68.27 33.83 -3.41
N VAL A 5 67.33 34.50 -2.77
CA VAL A 5 66.27 33.85 -2.05
C VAL A 5 65.10 33.73 -3.01
N THR A 6 64.80 32.48 -3.39
CA THR A 6 63.61 32.14 -4.20
C THR A 6 62.41 31.96 -3.30
N LEU A 7 61.45 32.87 -3.42
CA LEU A 7 60.16 32.80 -2.69
C LEU A 7 59.20 31.90 -3.48
N ILE A 8 58.86 30.71 -2.95
CA ILE A 8 57.84 29.83 -3.54
C ILE A 8 56.49 30.25 -2.96
N LEU A 9 55.65 30.86 -3.81
CA LEU A 9 54.22 31.11 -3.50
C LEU A 9 53.44 29.80 -3.72
N LEU A 10 53.03 29.18 -2.63
CA LEU A 10 52.03 28.09 -2.65
C LEU A 10 50.65 28.71 -2.84
N GLY A 11 50.10 28.64 -4.04
CA GLY A 11 48.74 28.99 -4.34
C GLY A 11 47.79 27.91 -3.78
N VAL A 12 46.99 28.28 -2.78
CA VAL A 12 45.89 27.47 -2.29
C VAL A 12 44.74 27.58 -3.30
N ILE A 13 44.52 26.54 -4.09
CA ILE A 13 43.35 26.43 -4.96
C ILE A 13 42.18 25.98 -4.10
N THR A 14 41.33 26.91 -3.68
CA THR A 14 40.04 26.59 -3.06
C THR A 14 39.06 26.25 -4.18
N TRP A 15 38.69 24.99 -4.27
CA TRP A 15 37.60 24.56 -5.11
C TRP A 15 36.29 24.90 -4.42
N PRO A 16 35.31 25.54 -5.10
CA PRO A 16 34.00 25.72 -4.55
C PRO A 16 33.35 24.34 -4.46
N VAL A 17 33.08 23.88 -3.26
CA VAL A 17 32.17 22.75 -3.01
C VAL A 17 30.76 23.27 -3.29
N LEU A 18 30.25 23.03 -4.49
CA LEU A 18 28.84 23.19 -4.81
C LEU A 18 28.11 22.00 -4.22
N ALA A 19 27.75 22.09 -2.95
CA ALA A 19 26.81 21.24 -2.33
C ALA A 19 25.54 22.06 -2.01
N ASP A 20 24.87 22.54 -3.07
CA ASP A 20 23.50 23.04 -2.99
C ASP A 20 22.54 21.89 -3.33
N GLY A 21 22.43 20.93 -2.43
CA GLY A 21 21.37 19.96 -2.36
C GLY A 21 21.05 19.80 -0.88
N ASP A 22 19.83 20.11 -0.47
CA ASP A 22 19.37 19.82 0.86
C ASP A 22 19.59 18.32 1.12
N PRO A 23 20.50 17.91 2.05
CA PRO A 23 20.77 16.50 2.30
C PRO A 23 19.55 15.76 2.87
N GLU A 24 18.46 16.45 3.20
CA GLU A 24 17.22 15.87 3.70
C GLU A 24 16.11 15.82 2.63
N ALA A 25 16.33 16.44 1.45
CA ALA A 25 15.30 16.44 0.38
C ALA A 25 14.90 15.04 -0.11
N TRP A 26 15.75 14.02 0.09
CA TRP A 26 15.42 12.62 -0.21
C TRP A 26 14.62 11.93 0.92
N LEU A 27 14.55 12.55 2.11
CA LEU A 27 13.74 12.06 3.24
C LEU A 27 12.28 12.50 3.13
N GLU A 28 12.00 13.51 2.33
CA GLU A 28 10.63 13.85 1.94
C GLU A 28 10.19 12.90 0.83
N ALA A 29 9.98 11.62 1.19
CA ALA A 29 9.23 10.74 0.32
C ALA A 29 7.88 11.42 0.05
N PRO A 30 7.45 11.56 -1.23
CA PRO A 30 6.17 12.17 -1.53
C PRO A 30 5.11 11.46 -0.69
N GLU A 31 4.34 12.25 0.07
CA GLU A 31 3.26 11.72 0.89
C GLU A 31 2.37 10.87 -0.01
N PHE A 32 2.29 9.57 0.30
CA PHE A 32 1.50 8.63 -0.49
C PHE A 32 0.05 9.07 -0.42
N ASP A 33 -0.49 9.56 -1.54
CA ASP A 33 -1.90 9.90 -1.66
C ASP A 33 -2.73 8.65 -1.97
N PRO A 34 -3.45 8.09 -0.99
CA PRO A 34 -4.26 6.89 -1.19
C PRO A 34 -5.36 7.08 -2.23
N SER A 35 -5.74 8.33 -2.56
CA SER A 35 -6.76 8.61 -3.59
C SER A 35 -6.25 8.34 -4.99
N THR A 36 -4.92 8.33 -5.17
CA THR A 36 -4.25 8.06 -6.45
C THR A 36 -3.99 6.57 -6.67
N VAL A 37 -4.43 5.68 -5.77
CA VAL A 37 -4.32 4.23 -5.97
C VAL A 37 -5.00 3.87 -7.28
N ASN A 38 -4.18 3.58 -8.28
CA ASN A 38 -4.66 3.08 -9.56
C ASN A 38 -5.09 1.63 -9.38
N GLU A 39 -6.36 1.34 -9.67
CA GLU A 39 -6.88 -0.04 -9.63
C GLU A 39 -6.26 -0.93 -10.72
N GLY A 40 -5.41 -0.37 -11.59
CA GLY A 40 -4.65 -1.10 -12.60
C GLY A 40 -5.50 -1.90 -13.59
N GLU A 41 -4.85 -2.53 -14.54
CA GLU A 41 -5.46 -3.53 -15.41
C GLU A 41 -5.36 -4.91 -14.76
N LEU A 42 -6.49 -5.65 -14.74
CA LEU A 42 -6.53 -6.99 -14.17
C LEU A 42 -5.85 -7.99 -15.11
N VAL A 43 -4.72 -8.57 -14.66
CA VAL A 43 -3.98 -9.60 -15.38
C VAL A 43 -4.12 -10.93 -14.65
N PHE A 44 -4.69 -11.94 -15.31
CA PHE A 44 -4.79 -13.28 -14.77
C PHE A 44 -3.54 -14.10 -15.07
N HIS A 45 -2.99 -14.74 -14.05
CA HIS A 45 -1.86 -15.66 -14.16
C HIS A 45 -2.33 -17.11 -14.18
N ALA A 46 -1.85 -17.89 -15.13
CA ALA A 46 -2.03 -19.34 -15.20
C ALA A 46 -0.71 -20.01 -15.64
N PRO A 47 -0.19 -20.99 -14.91
CA PRO A 47 -0.68 -21.56 -13.65
C PRO A 47 -0.43 -20.64 -12.45
N PRO A 48 -1.09 -20.86 -11.30
CA PRO A 48 -0.81 -20.11 -10.08
C PRO A 48 0.65 -20.33 -9.66
N PRO A 49 1.28 -19.34 -9.00
CA PRO A 49 2.63 -19.47 -8.47
C PRO A 49 2.75 -20.67 -7.52
N ALA A 50 3.90 -21.35 -7.54
CA ALA A 50 4.19 -22.39 -6.57
C ALA A 50 4.44 -21.79 -5.18
N GLY A 51 3.91 -22.41 -4.13
CA GLY A 51 4.08 -21.99 -2.74
C GLY A 51 2.93 -21.16 -2.17
N ALA A 52 3.11 -20.68 -0.93
CA ALA A 52 2.15 -19.82 -0.28
C ALA A 52 2.16 -18.42 -0.91
N VAL A 53 1.08 -18.05 -1.54
CA VAL A 53 0.88 -16.73 -2.13
C VAL A 53 -0.04 -15.92 -1.23
N HIS A 54 0.15 -14.62 -1.17
CA HIS A 54 -0.78 -13.72 -0.50
C HIS A 54 -2.20 -14.04 -0.98
N THR A 55 -3.04 -14.47 -0.06
CA THR A 55 -4.43 -14.81 -0.33
C THR A 55 -5.34 -13.74 0.26
N HIS A 56 -6.21 -13.21 -0.60
CA HIS A 56 -7.18 -12.19 -0.27
C HIS A 56 -8.58 -12.80 -0.30
N TYR A 57 -9.09 -13.16 0.86
CA TYR A 57 -10.44 -13.71 1.03
C TYR A 57 -11.45 -12.59 1.25
N ASN A 58 -12.59 -12.62 0.55
CA ASN A 58 -13.67 -11.65 0.70
C ASN A 58 -15.00 -12.37 0.93
N ARG A 59 -15.77 -11.87 1.88
CA ARG A 59 -17.16 -12.21 2.07
C ARG A 59 -17.99 -10.94 2.08
N ILE A 60 -18.84 -10.81 1.06
CA ILE A 60 -19.79 -9.71 0.94
C ILE A 60 -21.17 -10.21 1.44
N THR A 61 -21.76 -9.47 2.35
CA THR A 61 -23.09 -9.75 2.88
C THR A 61 -24.06 -8.70 2.40
N LEU A 62 -24.99 -9.10 1.54
CA LEU A 62 -26.06 -8.25 1.01
C LEU A 62 -27.31 -8.35 1.88
N THR A 63 -27.99 -7.23 2.05
CA THR A 63 -29.29 -7.11 2.71
C THR A 63 -30.28 -6.36 1.79
N GLY A 64 -31.54 -6.30 2.16
CA GLY A 64 -32.49 -5.45 1.42
C GLY A 64 -32.08 -3.98 1.39
N GLN A 65 -31.40 -3.50 2.44
CA GLN A 65 -30.90 -2.13 2.51
C GLN A 65 -29.75 -1.92 1.53
N SER A 66 -28.90 -2.94 1.30
CA SER A 66 -27.80 -2.85 0.33
C SER A 66 -28.27 -2.52 -1.09
N LEU A 67 -29.48 -2.96 -1.46
CA LEU A 67 -30.08 -2.64 -2.76
C LEU A 67 -30.59 -1.20 -2.86
N GLN A 68 -30.79 -0.54 -1.72
CA GLN A 68 -31.31 0.85 -1.67
C GLN A 68 -30.17 1.87 -1.65
N ASP A 69 -29.13 1.63 -0.84
CA ASP A 69 -28.05 2.59 -0.57
C ASP A 69 -26.68 2.20 -1.14
N GLY A 70 -26.54 0.98 -1.66
CA GLY A 70 -25.33 0.47 -2.28
C GLY A 70 -24.31 -0.10 -1.30
N TRP A 71 -24.54 -0.03 0.03
CA TRP A 71 -23.61 -0.50 1.04
C TRP A 71 -23.90 -1.95 1.44
N ALA A 72 -22.83 -2.74 1.56
CA ALA A 72 -22.89 -4.13 1.96
C ALA A 72 -21.83 -4.44 3.02
N GLY A 73 -22.13 -5.37 3.90
CA GLY A 73 -21.16 -5.84 4.89
C GLY A 73 -19.98 -6.52 4.19
N LEU A 74 -18.76 -6.14 4.59
CA LEU A 74 -17.50 -6.72 4.13
C LEU A 74 -16.79 -7.42 5.31
N TYR A 75 -16.42 -8.68 5.10
CA TYR A 75 -15.41 -9.35 5.90
C TYR A 75 -14.28 -9.79 4.97
N GLN A 76 -13.09 -9.28 5.21
CA GLN A 76 -11.93 -9.43 4.33
C GLN A 76 -10.75 -9.93 5.13
N CYS A 77 -10.08 -10.99 4.65
CA CYS A 77 -8.85 -11.49 5.26
C CYS A 77 -7.71 -11.52 4.24
N HIS A 78 -6.57 -11.05 4.69
CA HIS A 78 -5.28 -11.17 4.00
C HIS A 78 -4.46 -12.24 4.71
N MET A 79 -4.13 -13.30 4.02
CA MET A 79 -3.33 -14.42 4.53
C MET A 79 -2.02 -14.50 3.77
N HIS A 80 -0.97 -14.98 4.42
CA HIS A 80 0.39 -15.07 3.86
C HIS A 80 0.89 -13.70 3.38
N LEU A 81 0.70 -12.68 4.23
CA LEU A 81 1.30 -11.37 4.00
C LEU A 81 2.81 -11.48 3.96
N ASP A 82 3.43 -10.61 3.17
CA ASP A 82 4.89 -10.51 3.13
C ASP A 82 5.44 -10.01 4.46
N ALA A 83 6.59 -10.57 4.84
CA ALA A 83 7.31 -10.11 6.02
C ALA A 83 8.02 -8.80 5.71
N VAL A 84 7.48 -7.70 6.23
CA VAL A 84 7.99 -6.34 6.01
C VAL A 84 7.85 -5.50 7.29
N PRO A 85 8.72 -4.51 7.51
CA PRO A 85 8.61 -3.63 8.66
C PRO A 85 7.30 -2.83 8.70
N ASP A 86 6.89 -2.34 7.52
CA ASP A 86 5.70 -1.53 7.35
C ASP A 86 4.93 -1.98 6.11
N ALA A 87 3.60 -2.03 6.23
CA ALA A 87 2.69 -2.29 5.13
C ALA A 87 1.40 -1.49 5.31
N GLN A 88 0.66 -1.32 4.21
CA GLN A 88 -0.59 -0.59 4.22
C GLN A 88 -1.63 -1.32 3.38
N ILE A 89 -2.85 -1.44 3.92
CA ILE A 89 -4.03 -1.83 3.17
C ILE A 89 -4.84 -0.57 2.88
N VAL A 90 -5.05 -0.28 1.61
CA VAL A 90 -5.73 0.94 1.16
C VAL A 90 -7.05 0.58 0.51
N PHE A 91 -8.11 1.22 0.97
CA PHE A 91 -9.42 1.18 0.34
C PHE A 91 -9.66 2.48 -0.44
N ARG A 92 -10.47 2.40 -1.47
CA ARG A 92 -10.85 3.60 -2.20
C ARG A 92 -11.68 4.53 -1.32
N GLN A 93 -11.27 5.78 -1.24
CA GLN A 93 -11.98 6.82 -0.47
C GLN A 93 -13.45 6.90 -0.88
N GLY A 94 -14.34 7.02 0.11
CA GLY A 94 -15.78 7.08 -0.10
C GLY A 94 -16.45 5.76 -0.48
N ARG A 95 -15.67 4.64 -0.57
CA ARG A 95 -16.22 3.30 -0.81
C ARG A 95 -16.07 2.34 0.37
N ILE A 96 -15.55 2.83 1.49
CA ILE A 96 -15.43 2.07 2.74
C ILE A 96 -15.89 2.94 3.91
N ARG A 97 -16.54 2.35 4.89
CA ARG A 97 -16.88 2.95 6.18
C ARG A 97 -16.94 1.87 7.26
N GLU A 98 -16.97 2.29 8.53
CA GLU A 98 -16.99 1.36 9.68
C GLU A 98 -15.86 0.34 9.63
N LEU A 99 -14.69 0.76 9.14
CA LEU A 99 -13.52 -0.09 9.00
C LEU A 99 -12.94 -0.42 10.38
N GLU A 100 -12.79 -1.71 10.67
CA GLU A 100 -12.19 -2.20 11.91
C GLU A 100 -11.27 -3.39 11.68
N VAL A 101 -10.26 -3.52 12.52
CA VAL A 101 -9.39 -4.71 12.56
C VAL A 101 -10.11 -5.78 13.38
N ALA A 102 -10.46 -6.90 12.73
CA ALA A 102 -11.16 -8.00 13.35
C ALA A 102 -10.22 -9.08 13.92
N LYS A 103 -9.04 -9.27 13.28
CA LYS A 103 -8.04 -10.27 13.69
C LYS A 103 -6.66 -9.89 13.16
N THR A 104 -5.64 -10.14 13.98
CA THR A 104 -4.24 -10.11 13.55
C THR A 104 -3.51 -11.36 14.03
N VAL A 105 -2.59 -11.88 13.21
CA VAL A 105 -1.64 -12.94 13.56
C VAL A 105 -0.28 -12.52 13.03
N ALA A 106 0.78 -12.62 13.83
CA ALA A 106 2.14 -12.30 13.45
C ALA A 106 2.30 -10.86 12.88
N ILE A 107 1.57 -9.89 13.44
CA ILE A 107 1.63 -8.47 13.13
C ILE A 107 1.81 -7.72 14.45
N GLY A 108 2.86 -6.91 14.57
CA GLY A 108 3.17 -6.16 15.79
C GLY A 108 2.14 -5.07 16.08
N GLN A 109 1.71 -4.33 15.06
CA GLN A 109 0.66 -3.31 15.17
C GLN A 109 -0.20 -3.28 13.91
N ALA A 110 -1.52 -3.14 14.10
CA ALA A 110 -2.47 -2.83 13.03
C ALA A 110 -3.39 -1.69 13.50
N ARG A 111 -3.47 -0.61 12.73
CA ARG A 111 -4.24 0.59 13.08
C ARG A 111 -5.02 1.11 11.90
N VAL A 112 -6.32 1.38 12.10
CA VAL A 112 -7.15 2.03 11.09
C VAL A 112 -6.90 3.53 11.08
N GLU A 113 -6.68 4.09 9.89
CA GLU A 113 -6.54 5.51 9.63
C GLU A 113 -7.42 5.90 8.43
N GLY A 114 -8.60 6.43 8.72
CA GLY A 114 -9.57 6.77 7.69
C GLY A 114 -9.99 5.55 6.85
N HIS A 115 -9.59 5.52 5.60
CA HIS A 115 -9.87 4.42 4.67
C HIS A 115 -8.67 3.47 4.47
N THR A 116 -7.69 3.54 5.35
CA THR A 116 -6.48 2.71 5.31
C THR A 116 -6.27 1.93 6.61
N VAL A 117 -5.51 0.85 6.53
CA VAL A 117 -5.01 0.12 7.71
C VAL A 117 -3.50 0.09 7.64
N GLN A 118 -2.86 0.71 8.62
CA GLN A 118 -1.42 0.72 8.77
C GLN A 118 -0.97 -0.51 9.55
N LEU A 119 0.03 -1.22 9.05
CA LEU A 119 0.63 -2.40 9.66
C LEU A 119 2.09 -2.12 9.97
N LYS A 120 2.56 -2.58 11.15
CA LYS A 120 3.97 -2.56 11.52
C LYS A 120 4.40 -3.93 12.00
N ASP A 121 5.68 -4.23 11.75
CA ASP A 121 6.32 -5.48 12.13
C ASP A 121 5.52 -6.71 11.64
N VAL A 122 5.29 -6.77 10.33
CA VAL A 122 4.62 -7.90 9.69
C VAL A 122 5.63 -9.04 9.57
N LEU A 123 5.36 -10.16 10.23
CA LEU A 123 6.25 -11.33 10.29
C LEU A 123 5.80 -12.40 9.29
N PRO A 124 6.66 -13.41 8.99
CA PRO A 124 6.28 -14.51 8.11
C PRO A 124 5.01 -15.24 8.57
N GLY A 125 4.11 -15.52 7.65
CA GLY A 125 2.82 -16.17 7.93
C GLY A 125 1.76 -15.25 8.53
N ALA A 126 1.96 -13.94 8.46
CA ALA A 126 1.04 -12.96 8.98
C ALA A 126 -0.35 -13.07 8.35
N GLU A 127 -1.36 -12.81 9.19
CA GLU A 127 -2.77 -12.74 8.80
C GLU A 127 -3.41 -11.47 9.38
N LEU A 128 -4.20 -10.79 8.56
CA LEU A 128 -5.03 -9.65 8.93
C LEU A 128 -6.46 -9.92 8.46
N CYS A 129 -7.44 -9.82 9.35
CA CYS A 129 -8.85 -9.78 8.96
C CYS A 129 -9.49 -8.46 9.37
N LEU A 130 -10.33 -7.95 8.49
CA LEU A 130 -11.01 -6.66 8.60
C LEU A 130 -12.52 -6.86 8.52
N ARG A 131 -13.28 -6.01 9.21
CA ARG A 131 -14.69 -5.79 8.98
C ARG A 131 -14.92 -4.37 8.55
N ALA A 132 -15.90 -4.18 7.66
CA ALA A 132 -16.30 -2.87 7.20
C ALA A 132 -17.68 -2.93 6.54
N GLU A 133 -18.19 -1.78 6.13
CA GLU A 133 -19.19 -1.68 5.09
C GLU A 133 -18.52 -1.15 3.81
N SER A 134 -18.79 -1.81 2.69
CA SER A 134 -18.24 -1.44 1.38
C SER A 134 -19.35 -1.09 0.40
N ARG A 135 -19.17 0.00 -0.34
CA ARG A 135 -20.12 0.44 -1.35
C ARG A 135 -19.89 -0.30 -2.66
N VAL A 136 -20.49 -1.46 -2.80
CA VAL A 136 -20.25 -2.41 -3.89
C VAL A 136 -21.48 -2.66 -4.77
N VAL A 137 -22.67 -2.24 -4.35
CA VAL A 137 -23.92 -2.46 -5.10
C VAL A 137 -24.26 -1.21 -5.90
N THR A 138 -24.54 -1.38 -7.16
CA THR A 138 -25.02 -0.31 -8.05
C THR A 138 -26.23 -0.80 -8.84
N PRO A 139 -27.21 0.08 -9.13
CA PRO A 139 -28.27 -0.25 -10.07
C PRO A 139 -27.70 -0.59 -11.45
N ALA A 140 -28.30 -1.54 -12.12
CA ALA A 140 -28.00 -1.94 -13.49
C ALA A 140 -29.30 -2.25 -14.24
N ASP A 141 -29.22 -2.34 -15.57
CA ASP A 141 -30.40 -2.64 -16.39
C ASP A 141 -31.05 -3.97 -15.96
N GLY A 142 -32.27 -3.90 -15.47
CA GLY A 142 -33.04 -5.04 -15.01
C GLY A 142 -32.65 -5.62 -13.65
N GLY A 143 -31.79 -4.93 -12.85
CA GLY A 143 -31.39 -5.42 -11.54
C GLY A 143 -30.29 -4.62 -10.87
N PHE A 144 -29.34 -5.33 -10.25
CA PHE A 144 -28.21 -4.75 -9.52
C PHE A 144 -26.92 -5.44 -9.94
N MET A 145 -25.84 -4.69 -9.94
CA MET A 145 -24.49 -5.19 -10.12
C MET A 145 -23.74 -5.08 -8.77
N VAL A 146 -23.03 -6.15 -8.40
CA VAL A 146 -22.10 -6.15 -7.27
C VAL A 146 -20.68 -6.13 -7.83
N ARG A 147 -19.89 -5.11 -7.47
CA ARG A 147 -18.50 -4.97 -7.89
C ARG A 147 -17.60 -4.75 -6.68
N ASN A 148 -16.73 -5.73 -6.42
CA ASN A 148 -15.71 -5.69 -5.39
C ASN A 148 -14.34 -5.95 -6.02
N GLY A 149 -13.46 -4.97 -6.00
CA GLY A 149 -12.20 -4.97 -6.73
C GLY A 149 -12.21 -4.02 -7.95
N PRO A 150 -11.16 -4.02 -8.78
CA PRO A 150 -10.01 -4.92 -8.74
C PRO A 150 -9.14 -4.71 -7.50
N PHE A 151 -8.32 -5.73 -7.18
CA PHE A 151 -7.38 -5.69 -6.07
C PHE A 151 -5.96 -5.68 -6.60
N MET A 152 -5.08 -4.94 -5.92
CA MET A 152 -3.67 -4.86 -6.28
C MET A 152 -2.80 -5.17 -5.06
N ARG A 153 -1.68 -5.80 -5.32
CA ARG A 153 -0.57 -5.95 -4.40
C ARG A 153 0.65 -5.35 -5.06
N SER A 154 1.17 -4.24 -4.51
CA SER A 154 2.31 -3.53 -5.05
C SER A 154 3.37 -3.30 -3.99
N PHE A 155 4.63 -3.24 -4.44
CA PHE A 155 5.80 -2.77 -3.73
C PHE A 155 6.50 -1.72 -4.59
N LEU A 156 7.63 -1.18 -4.10
CA LEU A 156 8.39 -0.15 -4.81
C LEU A 156 8.88 -0.59 -6.20
N ASP A 157 9.07 -1.89 -6.39
CA ASP A 157 9.60 -2.51 -7.61
C ASP A 157 8.53 -3.11 -8.54
N GLY A 158 7.25 -2.98 -8.21
CA GLY A 158 6.16 -3.39 -9.09
C GLY A 158 4.94 -4.02 -8.43
N TYR A 159 4.16 -4.74 -9.26
CA TYR A 159 2.95 -5.45 -8.85
C TYR A 159 3.23 -6.94 -8.71
N TYR A 160 2.61 -7.54 -7.70
CA TYR A 160 2.80 -8.95 -7.37
C TYR A 160 1.48 -9.71 -7.44
N PRO A 161 1.51 -10.98 -7.84
CA PRO A 161 0.32 -11.80 -7.88
C PRO A 161 -0.27 -12.04 -6.49
N MET A 162 -1.59 -12.15 -6.43
CA MET A 162 -2.31 -12.58 -5.25
C MET A 162 -3.42 -13.55 -5.64
N HIS A 163 -3.83 -14.40 -4.71
CA HIS A 163 -5.00 -15.25 -4.86
C HIS A 163 -6.22 -14.55 -4.25
N VAL A 164 -7.26 -14.31 -5.02
CA VAL A 164 -8.50 -13.66 -4.56
C VAL A 164 -9.63 -14.66 -4.56
N THR A 165 -10.34 -14.77 -3.43
CA THR A 165 -11.52 -15.65 -3.26
C THR A 165 -12.67 -14.91 -2.62
#